data_e813ea0d73ad53b6226d4468c4da2d18
#
_entry.id   e813ea0d73ad53b6226d4468c4da2d18
#
_cell.length_a   1.000
_cell.length_b   1.000
_cell.length_c   1.000
_cell.angle_alpha   90.00
_cell.angle_beta   90.00
_cell.angle_gamma   90.00
#
_symmetry.space_group_name_H-M   'P 1'
#
loop_
_entity.id
_entity.type
_entity.pdbx_description
1 polymer ?
#
loop_
_entity_poly.entity_id
_entity_poly.type
_entity_poly.pdbx_seq_one_letter_code
_entity_poly.pdbx_strand_id
1 'polypeptide(L)'
;MLRVDRIDVSYGEVQILREVSFDIEDKEIVSLLGSNGAGKTTTVNSVSGILPVMTGSIFFMEENITNAAPYSRVALGLVQIPEGRRIFPSLTVMENLEMGSYLKGAKSVRKESLRFVMSLFPILETRKTQLAGTLSGGEQQMLAIGRGLMSKPMLLILDEPSLGLAPIVVSEIFEVVQRINKEGVTVLLVEQNISQALSISSRGFVLEEGCIALSGKGVELLGDPHIKTLYLGL
;
A
#
# COMPACT_ATOMS: atom_id res chain seq x y z
N MET A 1 -14.13 -4.93 -4.35
CA MET A 1 -13.01 -4.16 -4.90
C MET A 1 -11.86 -5.07 -5.38
N LEU A 2 -11.09 -5.74 -4.51
CA LEU A 2 -10.02 -6.68 -4.84
C LEU A 2 -10.35 -8.08 -4.29
N ARG A 3 -10.10 -9.14 -5.07
CA ARG A 3 -10.15 -10.53 -4.60
C ARG A 3 -8.91 -11.28 -5.09
N VAL A 4 -8.19 -11.86 -4.17
CA VAL A 4 -7.07 -12.77 -4.39
C VAL A 4 -7.56 -14.16 -4.05
N ASP A 5 -7.47 -15.11 -4.98
CA ASP A 5 -8.04 -16.45 -4.85
C ASP A 5 -6.94 -17.51 -5.05
N ARG A 6 -6.49 -18.10 -3.96
CA ARG A 6 -5.54 -19.22 -3.86
C ARG A 6 -4.31 -19.05 -4.76
N ILE A 7 -3.63 -17.92 -4.63
CA ILE A 7 -2.43 -17.69 -5.42
C ILE A 7 -1.23 -18.41 -4.84
N ASP A 8 -0.47 -19.09 -5.71
CA ASP A 8 0.89 -19.58 -5.46
C ASP A 8 1.89 -18.70 -6.20
N VAL A 9 2.99 -18.36 -5.52
CA VAL A 9 4.06 -17.55 -6.10
C VAL A 9 5.41 -18.08 -5.69
N SER A 10 6.35 -18.17 -6.64
CA SER A 10 7.72 -18.63 -6.41
C SER A 10 8.75 -17.70 -7.02
N TYR A 11 9.96 -17.69 -6.43
CA TYR A 11 11.17 -17.16 -7.04
C TYR A 11 12.04 -18.33 -7.49
N GLY A 12 12.04 -18.60 -8.79
CA GLY A 12 12.64 -19.82 -9.33
C GLY A 12 11.98 -21.07 -8.74
N GLU A 13 12.75 -21.91 -8.08
CA GLU A 13 12.25 -23.15 -7.44
C GLU A 13 11.73 -22.94 -6.00
N VAL A 14 11.94 -21.76 -5.42
CA VAL A 14 11.54 -21.48 -4.03
C VAL A 14 10.13 -20.91 -4.00
N GLN A 15 9.18 -21.69 -3.49
CA GLN A 15 7.80 -21.23 -3.28
C GLN A 15 7.74 -20.33 -2.05
N ILE A 16 7.19 -19.13 -2.24
CA ILE A 16 7.03 -18.11 -1.19
C ILE A 16 5.59 -18.00 -0.72
N LEU A 17 4.61 -18.02 -1.65
CA LEU A 17 3.20 -17.96 -1.29
C LEU A 17 2.53 -19.29 -1.63
N ARG A 18 1.64 -19.74 -0.74
CA ARG A 18 0.90 -20.99 -0.86
C ARG A 18 -0.58 -20.75 -0.61
N GLU A 19 -1.38 -20.92 -1.66
CA GLU A 19 -2.84 -20.77 -1.64
C GLU A 19 -3.35 -19.49 -0.94
N VAL A 20 -2.61 -18.38 -1.07
CA VAL A 20 -2.97 -17.13 -0.41
C VAL A 20 -4.28 -16.61 -0.97
N SER A 21 -5.25 -16.40 -0.07
CA SER A 21 -6.57 -15.87 -0.41
C SER A 21 -6.98 -14.77 0.55
N PHE A 22 -7.43 -13.64 0.00
CA PHE A 22 -8.03 -12.54 0.76
C PHE A 22 -8.86 -11.64 -0.18
N ASP A 23 -9.69 -10.82 0.42
CA ASP A 23 -10.51 -9.85 -0.32
C ASP A 23 -10.49 -8.47 0.36
N ILE A 24 -10.76 -7.45 -0.42
CA ILE A 24 -10.89 -6.06 0.05
C ILE A 24 -12.17 -5.49 -0.55
N GLU A 25 -13.03 -4.97 0.31
CA GLU A 25 -14.25 -4.28 -0.11
C GLU A 25 -13.96 -2.83 -0.52
N ASP A 26 -14.93 -2.19 -1.17
CA ASP A 26 -14.81 -0.79 -1.57
C ASP A 26 -14.74 0.13 -0.35
N LYS A 27 -13.85 1.12 -0.39
CA LYS A 27 -13.66 2.12 0.67
C LYS A 27 -13.24 1.54 2.04
N GLU A 28 -12.67 0.36 2.05
CA GLU A 28 -12.15 -0.30 3.24
C GLU A 28 -10.67 0.03 3.46
N ILE A 29 -10.23 0.07 4.72
CA ILE A 29 -8.81 -0.07 5.07
C ILE A 29 -8.62 -1.51 5.54
N VAL A 30 -7.83 -2.27 4.80
CA VAL A 30 -7.45 -3.64 5.14
C VAL A 30 -5.96 -3.69 5.40
N SER A 31 -5.54 -4.39 6.46
CA SER A 31 -4.13 -4.64 6.72
C SER A 31 -3.70 -6.04 6.33
N LEU A 32 -2.56 -6.14 5.63
CA LEU A 32 -1.82 -7.38 5.42
C LEU A 32 -0.60 -7.36 6.35
N LEU A 33 -0.57 -8.23 7.32
CA LEU A 33 0.32 -8.22 8.47
C LEU A 33 1.24 -9.45 8.46
N GLY A 34 2.36 -9.38 9.15
CA GLY A 34 3.27 -10.52 9.31
C GLY A 34 4.70 -10.07 9.58
N SER A 35 5.53 -11.01 10.02
CA SER A 35 6.97 -10.79 10.24
C SER A 35 7.72 -10.56 8.91
N ASN A 36 8.98 -10.16 9.02
CA ASN A 36 9.87 -10.10 7.85
C ASN A 36 10.05 -11.50 7.26
N GLY A 37 9.95 -11.59 5.93
CA GLY A 37 10.02 -12.86 5.22
C GLY A 37 8.72 -13.65 5.14
N ALA A 38 7.61 -13.20 5.78
CA ALA A 38 6.32 -13.89 5.72
C ALA A 38 5.70 -13.94 4.31
N GLY A 39 6.15 -13.10 3.36
CA GLY A 39 5.63 -13.05 1.99
C GLY A 39 4.79 -11.81 1.68
N LYS A 40 4.71 -10.82 2.57
CA LYS A 40 3.90 -9.59 2.39
C LYS A 40 4.22 -8.85 1.09
N THR A 41 5.47 -8.44 0.88
CA THR A 41 5.91 -7.75 -0.34
C THR A 41 5.74 -8.62 -1.59
N THR A 42 5.93 -9.94 -1.48
CA THR A 42 5.65 -10.89 -2.57
C THR A 42 4.18 -10.84 -2.95
N THR A 43 3.28 -10.85 -1.96
CA THR A 43 1.82 -10.76 -2.17
C THR A 43 1.45 -9.48 -2.91
N VAL A 44 1.89 -8.31 -2.43
CA VAL A 44 1.52 -7.05 -3.08
C VAL A 44 2.19 -6.85 -4.44
N ASN A 45 3.39 -7.38 -4.66
CA ASN A 45 4.03 -7.39 -5.97
C ASN A 45 3.27 -8.28 -6.97
N SER A 46 2.68 -9.38 -6.51
CA SER A 46 1.82 -10.23 -7.36
C SER A 46 0.50 -9.52 -7.65
N VAL A 47 -0.13 -8.88 -6.65
CA VAL A 47 -1.33 -8.06 -6.84
C VAL A 47 -1.09 -6.89 -7.79
N SER A 48 0.10 -6.31 -7.79
CA SER A 48 0.47 -5.20 -8.70
C SER A 48 0.99 -5.66 -10.07
N GLY A 49 1.15 -6.98 -10.28
CA GLY A 49 1.61 -7.57 -11.55
C GLY A 49 3.12 -7.48 -11.77
N ILE A 50 3.89 -7.13 -10.76
CA ILE A 50 5.36 -7.09 -10.79
C ILE A 50 5.91 -8.53 -10.76
N LEU A 51 5.25 -9.41 -9.99
CA LEU A 51 5.57 -10.84 -9.92
C LEU A 51 4.46 -11.66 -10.56
N PRO A 52 4.79 -12.66 -11.38
CA PRO A 52 3.80 -13.56 -11.96
C PRO A 52 3.23 -14.50 -10.88
N VAL A 53 1.95 -14.82 -11.03
CA VAL A 53 1.25 -15.83 -10.24
C VAL A 53 1.38 -17.17 -10.96
N MET A 54 1.73 -18.26 -10.24
CA MET A 54 1.86 -19.59 -10.81
C MET A 54 0.49 -20.28 -10.92
N THR A 55 -0.30 -20.22 -9.86
CA THR A 55 -1.67 -20.76 -9.79
C THR A 55 -2.58 -19.76 -9.09
N GLY A 56 -3.89 -19.96 -9.19
CA GLY A 56 -4.86 -19.06 -8.61
C GLY A 56 -5.21 -17.87 -9.50
N SER A 57 -5.92 -16.90 -8.95
CA SER A 57 -6.42 -15.76 -9.72
C SER A 57 -6.51 -14.48 -8.88
N ILE A 58 -6.37 -13.34 -9.55
CA ILE A 58 -6.53 -12.01 -8.95
C ILE A 58 -7.59 -11.26 -9.75
N PHE A 59 -8.59 -10.76 -9.03
CA PHE A 59 -9.68 -9.96 -9.61
C PHE A 59 -9.68 -8.57 -9.00
N PHE A 60 -9.78 -7.56 -9.84
CA PHE A 60 -9.95 -6.17 -9.44
C PHE A 60 -11.21 -5.61 -10.12
N MET A 61 -12.17 -5.11 -9.33
CA MET A 61 -13.48 -4.67 -9.82
C MET A 61 -14.16 -5.71 -10.71
N GLU A 62 -14.11 -6.98 -10.27
CA GLU A 62 -14.64 -8.17 -10.96
C GLU A 62 -13.91 -8.55 -12.27
N GLU A 63 -12.99 -7.74 -12.75
CA GLU A 63 -12.13 -8.05 -13.88
C GLU A 63 -10.95 -8.96 -13.43
N ASN A 64 -10.71 -10.04 -14.17
CA ASN A 64 -9.55 -10.90 -13.93
C ASN A 64 -8.29 -10.20 -14.42
N ILE A 65 -7.44 -9.79 -13.48
CA ILE A 65 -6.18 -9.07 -13.75
C ILE A 65 -4.94 -9.97 -13.56
N THR A 66 -5.10 -11.27 -13.35
CA THR A 66 -4.00 -12.19 -13.01
C THR A 66 -2.79 -12.02 -13.93
N ASN A 67 -3.02 -11.94 -15.24
CA ASN A 67 -1.98 -11.78 -16.25
C ASN A 67 -1.86 -10.36 -16.81
N ALA A 68 -2.57 -9.39 -16.22
CA ALA A 68 -2.50 -8.00 -16.67
C ALA A 68 -1.14 -7.38 -16.31
N ALA A 69 -0.57 -6.63 -17.24
CA ALA A 69 0.70 -5.93 -17.03
C ALA A 69 0.56 -4.85 -15.92
N PRO A 70 1.65 -4.52 -15.18
CA PRO A 70 1.60 -3.54 -14.10
C PRO A 70 0.99 -2.20 -14.52
N TYR A 71 1.37 -1.67 -15.68
CA TYR A 71 0.84 -0.40 -16.18
C TYR A 71 -0.67 -0.43 -16.46
N SER A 72 -1.21 -1.59 -16.86
CA SER A 72 -2.65 -1.78 -17.06
C SER A 72 -3.39 -1.76 -15.73
N ARG A 73 -2.84 -2.37 -14.67
CA ARG A 73 -3.41 -2.34 -13.32
C ARG A 73 -3.44 -0.92 -12.77
N VAL A 74 -2.36 -0.14 -12.99
CA VAL A 74 -2.35 1.29 -12.62
C VAL A 74 -3.41 2.07 -13.41
N ALA A 75 -3.62 1.77 -14.69
CA ALA A 75 -4.67 2.40 -15.50
C ALA A 75 -6.09 2.09 -15.01
N LEU A 76 -6.30 0.92 -14.40
CA LEU A 76 -7.55 0.54 -13.71
C LEU A 76 -7.71 1.20 -12.34
N GLY A 77 -6.67 1.86 -11.81
CA GLY A 77 -6.70 2.53 -10.51
C GLY A 77 -6.11 1.73 -9.35
N LEU A 78 -5.39 0.63 -9.61
CA LEU A 78 -4.65 -0.12 -8.60
C LEU A 78 -3.22 0.42 -8.54
N VAL A 79 -2.85 1.09 -7.45
CA VAL A 79 -1.56 1.78 -7.32
C VAL A 79 -0.82 1.29 -6.09
N GLN A 80 0.44 0.88 -6.26
CA GLN A 80 1.33 0.48 -5.18
C GLN A 80 2.36 1.57 -4.90
N ILE A 81 2.52 1.89 -3.62
CA ILE A 81 3.68 2.60 -3.07
C ILE A 81 4.59 1.53 -2.46
N PRO A 82 5.69 1.18 -3.12
CA PRO A 82 6.56 0.11 -2.65
C PRO A 82 7.41 0.57 -1.46
N GLU A 83 7.93 -0.39 -0.72
CA GLU A 83 8.94 -0.18 0.31
C GLU A 83 10.15 0.64 -0.22
N GLY A 84 10.74 1.44 0.64
CA GLY A 84 11.94 2.24 0.31
C GLY A 84 11.63 3.52 -0.47
N ARG A 85 10.37 4.01 -0.43
CA ARG A 85 9.90 5.31 -0.94
C ARG A 85 9.97 5.45 -2.46
N ARG A 86 11.04 4.97 -3.12
CA ARG A 86 11.26 4.96 -4.58
C ARG A 86 10.93 6.30 -5.27
N ILE A 87 11.35 7.41 -4.66
CA ILE A 87 11.26 8.75 -5.25
C ILE A 87 12.31 8.94 -6.36
N PHE A 88 12.16 9.97 -7.18
CA PHE A 88 13.18 10.44 -8.13
C PHE A 88 14.03 11.52 -7.46
N PRO A 89 15.21 11.21 -6.90
CA PRO A 89 15.96 12.12 -6.02
C PRO A 89 16.50 13.37 -6.74
N SER A 90 16.75 13.28 -8.04
CA SER A 90 17.23 14.37 -8.89
C SER A 90 16.13 15.30 -9.42
N LEU A 91 14.86 14.93 -9.23
CA LEU A 91 13.71 15.76 -9.55
C LEU A 91 13.28 16.56 -8.31
N THR A 92 12.66 17.70 -8.54
CA THR A 92 12.01 18.47 -7.49
C THR A 92 10.79 17.74 -6.92
N VAL A 93 10.30 18.20 -5.77
CA VAL A 93 9.03 17.72 -5.18
C VAL A 93 7.88 17.82 -6.19
N MET A 94 7.74 18.98 -6.85
CA MET A 94 6.67 19.19 -7.83
C MET A 94 6.79 18.23 -9.01
N GLU A 95 7.97 18.08 -9.60
CA GLU A 95 8.19 17.16 -10.71
C GLU A 95 7.91 15.70 -10.33
N ASN A 96 8.30 15.26 -9.10
CA ASN A 96 7.93 13.95 -8.59
C ASN A 96 6.40 13.76 -8.54
N LEU A 97 5.66 14.75 -8.03
CA LEU A 97 4.20 14.69 -7.99
C LEU A 97 3.60 14.64 -9.40
N GLU A 98 4.09 15.46 -10.33
CA GLU A 98 3.61 15.48 -11.72
C GLU A 98 3.82 14.14 -12.42
N MET A 99 4.92 13.42 -12.14
CA MET A 99 5.16 12.07 -12.66
C MET A 99 4.05 11.08 -12.24
N GLY A 100 3.44 11.25 -11.06
CA GLY A 100 2.31 10.43 -10.62
C GLY A 100 1.06 10.59 -11.48
N SER A 101 0.90 11.72 -12.19
CA SER A 101 -0.25 11.99 -13.06
C SER A 101 0.06 11.78 -14.55
N TYR A 102 0.91 10.82 -14.88
CA TYR A 102 1.31 10.56 -16.28
C TYR A 102 0.18 10.02 -17.15
N LEU A 103 -0.71 9.18 -16.61
CA LEU A 103 -1.85 8.62 -17.33
C LEU A 103 -2.83 9.70 -17.78
N LYS A 104 -3.42 9.54 -18.96
CA LYS A 104 -4.34 10.53 -19.56
C LYS A 104 -5.48 10.91 -18.63
N GLY A 105 -6.11 9.95 -17.95
CA GLY A 105 -7.19 10.19 -16.97
C GLY A 105 -6.70 11.01 -15.78
N ALA A 106 -5.57 10.65 -15.18
CA ALA A 106 -4.97 11.37 -14.06
C ALA A 106 -4.51 12.78 -14.45
N LYS A 107 -3.96 12.94 -15.68
CA LYS A 107 -3.52 14.22 -16.21
C LYS A 107 -4.67 15.24 -16.34
N SER A 108 -5.88 14.79 -16.68
CA SER A 108 -7.04 15.66 -16.82
C SER A 108 -7.49 16.31 -15.50
N VAL A 109 -7.26 15.63 -14.37
CA VAL A 109 -7.63 16.08 -13.01
C VAL A 109 -6.42 16.47 -12.15
N ARG A 110 -5.22 16.61 -12.75
CA ARG A 110 -3.95 16.89 -12.05
C ARG A 110 -4.05 18.02 -11.03
N LYS A 111 -4.72 19.15 -11.39
CA LYS A 111 -4.84 20.31 -10.51
C LYS A 111 -5.65 20.00 -9.25
N GLU A 112 -6.68 19.16 -9.37
CA GLU A 112 -7.50 18.71 -8.26
C GLU A 112 -6.70 17.77 -7.36
N SER A 113 -6.07 16.73 -7.94
CA SER A 113 -5.21 15.78 -7.22
C SER A 113 -4.06 16.50 -6.50
N LEU A 114 -3.44 17.50 -7.15
CA LEU A 114 -2.38 18.28 -6.53
C LEU A 114 -2.88 19.07 -5.31
N ARG A 115 -4.02 19.74 -5.41
CA ARG A 115 -4.62 20.45 -4.26
C ARG A 115 -4.91 19.49 -3.11
N PHE A 116 -5.44 18.31 -3.42
CA PHE A 116 -5.69 17.28 -2.42
C PHE A 116 -4.39 16.82 -1.75
N VAL A 117 -3.36 16.48 -2.52
CA VAL A 117 -2.04 16.07 -1.98
C VAL A 117 -1.43 17.17 -1.09
N MET A 118 -1.48 18.43 -1.52
CA MET A 118 -0.95 19.55 -0.72
C MET A 118 -1.78 19.79 0.56
N SER A 119 -3.07 19.48 0.56
CA SER A 119 -3.89 19.54 1.79
C SER A 119 -3.58 18.42 2.77
N LEU A 120 -3.14 17.25 2.28
CA LEU A 120 -2.67 16.14 3.12
C LEU A 120 -1.27 16.40 3.67
N PHE A 121 -0.39 16.97 2.85
CA PHE A 121 1.01 17.17 3.14
C PHE A 121 1.45 18.62 2.87
N PRO A 122 1.07 19.61 3.74
CA PRO A 122 1.39 21.02 3.52
C PRO A 122 2.90 21.30 3.35
N ILE A 123 3.75 20.48 3.96
CA ILE A 123 5.20 20.59 3.84
C ILE A 123 5.69 20.44 2.39
N LEU A 124 5.01 19.62 1.57
CA LEU A 124 5.37 19.46 0.16
C LEU A 124 5.11 20.73 -0.67
N GLU A 125 4.11 21.52 -0.29
CA GLU A 125 3.84 22.80 -0.95
C GLU A 125 4.95 23.82 -0.66
N THR A 126 5.39 23.91 0.59
CA THR A 126 6.48 24.83 0.98
C THR A 126 7.82 24.47 0.33
N ARG A 127 8.02 23.17 0.00
CA ARG A 127 9.24 22.62 -0.57
C ARG A 127 9.13 22.23 -2.04
N LYS A 128 8.12 22.70 -2.77
CA LYS A 128 7.79 22.27 -4.13
C LYS A 128 8.94 22.37 -5.14
N THR A 129 9.87 23.31 -4.96
CA THR A 129 11.04 23.51 -5.83
C THR A 129 12.31 22.84 -5.31
N GLN A 130 12.27 22.24 -4.12
CA GLN A 130 13.40 21.52 -3.52
C GLN A 130 13.62 20.18 -4.20
N LEU A 131 14.88 19.76 -4.38
CA LEU A 131 15.22 18.41 -4.88
C LEU A 131 14.77 17.36 -3.88
N ALA A 132 14.05 16.35 -4.36
CA ALA A 132 13.45 15.32 -3.51
C ALA A 132 14.51 14.52 -2.72
N GLY A 133 15.70 14.34 -3.27
CA GLY A 133 16.79 13.63 -2.59
C GLY A 133 17.30 14.35 -1.32
N THR A 134 17.01 15.65 -1.15
CA THR A 134 17.43 16.46 0.01
C THR A 134 16.37 16.53 1.11
N LEU A 135 15.21 15.92 0.92
CA LEU A 135 14.16 15.83 1.93
C LEU A 135 14.56 14.84 3.04
N SER A 136 14.00 15.04 4.24
CA SER A 136 14.07 14.05 5.32
C SER A 136 13.37 12.75 4.93
N GLY A 137 13.67 11.65 5.63
CA GLY A 137 13.06 10.36 5.34
C GLY A 137 11.53 10.38 5.42
N GLY A 138 10.95 11.09 6.38
CA GLY A 138 9.50 11.25 6.50
C GLY A 138 8.90 12.05 5.35
N GLU A 139 9.53 13.16 4.96
CA GLU A 139 9.08 13.99 3.83
C GLU A 139 9.17 13.24 2.50
N GLN A 140 10.20 12.39 2.33
CA GLN A 140 10.30 11.50 1.16
C GLN A 140 9.16 10.48 1.13
N GLN A 141 8.74 9.96 2.28
CA GLN A 141 7.58 9.05 2.38
C GLN A 141 6.29 9.78 2.03
N MET A 142 6.08 10.98 2.56
CA MET A 142 4.94 11.84 2.21
C MET A 142 4.91 12.12 0.70
N LEU A 143 6.07 12.41 0.10
CA LEU A 143 6.21 12.62 -1.34
C LEU A 143 5.86 11.36 -2.15
N ALA A 144 6.31 10.18 -1.71
CA ALA A 144 6.01 8.92 -2.38
C ALA A 144 4.50 8.63 -2.37
N ILE A 145 3.84 8.81 -1.21
CA ILE A 145 2.39 8.67 -1.07
C ILE A 145 1.67 9.71 -1.94
N GLY A 146 2.09 10.97 -1.85
CA GLY A 146 1.54 12.06 -2.67
C GLY A 146 1.63 11.76 -4.16
N ARG A 147 2.77 11.27 -4.64
CA ARG A 147 2.96 10.87 -6.04
C ARG A 147 1.99 9.75 -6.44
N GLY A 148 1.77 8.77 -5.59
CA GLY A 148 0.78 7.72 -5.86
C GLY A 148 -0.64 8.27 -5.95
N LEU A 149 -1.02 9.18 -5.07
CA LEU A 149 -2.33 9.83 -5.07
C LEU A 149 -2.59 10.69 -6.32
N MET A 150 -1.52 11.23 -6.93
CA MET A 150 -1.62 11.98 -8.19
C MET A 150 -2.16 11.13 -9.35
N SER A 151 -2.10 9.81 -9.29
CA SER A 151 -2.70 8.90 -10.28
C SER A 151 -4.20 8.70 -10.08
N LYS A 152 -4.82 9.26 -9.03
CA LYS A 152 -6.22 9.12 -8.64
C LYS A 152 -6.61 7.64 -8.45
N PRO A 153 -5.97 6.95 -7.49
CA PRO A 153 -6.19 5.53 -7.29
C PRO A 153 -7.59 5.23 -6.76
N MET A 154 -8.12 4.06 -7.12
CA MET A 154 -9.28 3.45 -6.48
C MET A 154 -8.85 2.54 -5.33
N LEU A 155 -7.72 1.84 -5.51
CA LEU A 155 -7.04 1.06 -4.48
C LEU A 155 -5.58 1.53 -4.37
N LEU A 156 -5.21 1.99 -3.18
CA LEU A 156 -3.85 2.36 -2.82
C LEU A 156 -3.23 1.27 -1.95
N ILE A 157 -2.15 0.66 -2.42
CA ILE A 157 -1.36 -0.30 -1.67
C ILE A 157 -0.15 0.42 -1.09
N LEU A 158 0.02 0.36 0.22
CA LEU A 158 1.14 0.94 0.96
C LEU A 158 1.99 -0.19 1.54
N ASP A 159 3.19 -0.39 1.02
CA ASP A 159 4.09 -1.46 1.45
C ASP A 159 5.10 -0.92 2.48
N GLU A 160 4.89 -1.27 3.74
CA GLU A 160 5.66 -0.85 4.92
C GLU A 160 5.92 0.68 4.98
N PRO A 161 4.86 1.51 4.93
CA PRO A 161 5.01 2.96 4.87
C PRO A 161 5.64 3.56 6.13
N SER A 162 5.62 2.85 7.26
CA SER A 162 6.18 3.32 8.55
C SER A 162 7.66 2.96 8.74
N LEU A 163 8.22 2.09 7.89
CA LEU A 163 9.56 1.53 8.09
C LEU A 163 10.66 2.60 8.13
N GLY A 164 11.44 2.58 9.22
CA GLY A 164 12.59 3.50 9.39
C GLY A 164 12.21 4.96 9.59
N LEU A 165 10.99 5.24 10.05
CA LEU A 165 10.50 6.58 10.38
C LEU A 165 10.47 6.81 11.89
N ALA A 166 10.60 8.08 12.30
CA ALA A 166 10.39 8.47 13.69
C ALA A 166 8.92 8.27 14.10
N PRO A 167 8.63 7.91 15.38
CA PRO A 167 7.26 7.61 15.83
C PRO A 167 6.23 8.70 15.52
N ILE A 168 6.63 9.96 15.63
CA ILE A 168 5.73 11.09 15.32
C ILE A 168 5.33 11.11 13.83
N VAL A 169 6.26 10.81 12.93
CA VAL A 169 6.00 10.75 11.49
C VAL A 169 5.14 9.54 11.15
N VAL A 170 5.35 8.41 11.84
CA VAL A 170 4.50 7.22 11.69
C VAL A 170 3.05 7.58 12.01
N SER A 171 2.79 8.26 13.14
CA SER A 171 1.44 8.69 13.50
C SER A 171 0.82 9.60 12.44
N GLU A 172 1.58 10.57 11.91
CA GLU A 172 1.12 11.44 10.83
C GLU A 172 0.76 10.64 9.56
N ILE A 173 1.57 9.65 9.17
CA ILE A 173 1.27 8.81 8.00
C ILE A 173 -0.04 8.02 8.21
N PHE A 174 -0.25 7.44 9.40
CA PHE A 174 -1.47 6.68 9.71
C PHE A 174 -2.71 7.58 9.71
N GLU A 175 -2.63 8.81 10.23
CA GLU A 175 -3.70 9.81 10.14
C GLU A 175 -4.00 10.16 8.67
N VAL A 176 -2.97 10.33 7.85
CA VAL A 176 -3.14 10.59 6.41
C VAL A 176 -3.80 9.41 5.71
N VAL A 177 -3.43 8.16 6.04
CA VAL A 177 -4.09 6.96 5.50
C VAL A 177 -5.59 6.98 5.78
N GLN A 178 -5.99 7.30 7.02
CA GLN A 178 -7.41 7.43 7.37
C GLN A 178 -8.10 8.57 6.60
N ARG A 179 -7.42 9.70 6.40
CA ARG A 179 -7.98 10.82 5.60
C ARG A 179 -8.15 10.43 4.14
N ILE A 180 -7.17 9.75 3.53
CA ILE A 180 -7.23 9.21 2.16
C ILE A 180 -8.46 8.30 2.02
N ASN A 181 -8.67 7.41 2.98
CA ASN A 181 -9.79 6.48 2.96
C ASN A 181 -11.15 7.19 3.12
N LYS A 182 -11.25 8.21 4.00
CA LYS A 182 -12.46 9.04 4.14
C LYS A 182 -12.85 9.76 2.85
N GLU A 183 -11.90 10.06 1.98
CA GLU A 183 -12.14 10.62 0.65
C GLU A 183 -12.54 9.55 -0.39
N GLY A 184 -12.75 8.31 0.06
CA GLY A 184 -13.29 7.21 -0.75
C GLY A 184 -12.26 6.32 -1.43
N VAL A 185 -10.97 6.47 -1.12
CA VAL A 185 -9.91 5.58 -1.63
C VAL A 185 -9.85 4.32 -0.76
N THR A 186 -9.92 3.15 -1.38
CA THR A 186 -9.67 1.87 -0.70
C THR A 186 -8.18 1.72 -0.41
N VAL A 187 -7.81 1.19 0.76
CA VAL A 187 -6.40 1.07 1.15
C VAL A 187 -6.07 -0.36 1.56
N LEU A 188 -5.01 -0.91 0.97
CA LEU A 188 -4.31 -2.09 1.49
C LEU A 188 -3.03 -1.62 2.17
N LEU A 189 -3.00 -1.71 3.49
CA LEU A 189 -1.88 -1.33 4.33
C LEU A 189 -1.07 -2.59 4.68
N VAL A 190 0.16 -2.66 4.19
CA VAL A 190 1.09 -3.77 4.50
C VAL A 190 2.04 -3.29 5.58
N GLU A 191 2.06 -3.97 6.72
CA GLU A 191 2.82 -3.52 7.87
C GLU A 191 3.38 -4.68 8.72
N GLN A 192 4.48 -4.40 9.39
CA GLN A 192 5.03 -5.25 10.43
C GLN A 192 4.51 -4.85 11.83
N ASN A 193 4.19 -3.56 12.03
CA ASN A 193 3.62 -3.07 13.29
C ASN A 193 2.12 -3.35 13.34
N ILE A 194 1.78 -4.55 13.83
CA ILE A 194 0.41 -5.09 13.87
C ILE A 194 -0.52 -4.19 14.67
N SER A 195 -0.09 -3.73 15.85
CA SER A 195 -0.94 -2.93 16.72
C SER A 195 -1.39 -1.63 16.06
N GLN A 196 -0.46 -0.89 15.48
CA GLN A 196 -0.78 0.36 14.81
C GLN A 196 -1.62 0.15 13.56
N ALA A 197 -1.29 -0.85 12.72
CA ALA A 197 -2.03 -1.12 11.50
C ALA A 197 -3.48 -1.54 11.80
N LEU A 198 -3.68 -2.46 12.73
CA LEU A 198 -5.03 -2.93 13.11
C LEU A 198 -5.88 -1.83 13.78
N SER A 199 -5.24 -0.85 14.46
CA SER A 199 -5.98 0.25 15.10
C SER A 199 -6.75 1.14 14.12
N ILE A 200 -6.34 1.16 12.84
CA ILE A 200 -6.99 1.96 11.79
C ILE A 200 -7.71 1.11 10.73
N SER A 201 -7.56 -0.21 10.79
CA SER A 201 -8.09 -1.12 9.78
C SER A 201 -9.43 -1.72 10.19
N SER A 202 -10.35 -1.82 9.25
CA SER A 202 -11.61 -2.55 9.44
C SER A 202 -11.36 -4.05 9.60
N ARG A 203 -10.49 -4.60 8.75
CA ARG A 203 -10.09 -6.02 8.77
C ARG A 203 -8.58 -6.16 8.63
N GLY A 204 -8.06 -7.30 9.07
CA GLY A 204 -6.67 -7.69 8.88
C GLY A 204 -6.53 -9.13 8.43
N PHE A 205 -5.46 -9.39 7.69
CA PHE A 205 -5.00 -10.72 7.31
C PHE A 205 -3.56 -10.87 7.80
N VAL A 206 -3.29 -11.91 8.55
CA VAL A 206 -1.94 -12.21 9.08
C VAL A 206 -1.31 -13.28 8.21
N LEU A 207 -0.19 -12.94 7.59
CA LEU A 207 0.57 -13.82 6.73
C LEU A 207 1.73 -14.43 7.54
N GLU A 208 1.81 -15.77 7.56
CA GLU A 208 2.90 -16.52 8.18
C GLU A 208 3.37 -17.59 7.20
N GLU A 209 4.67 -17.66 6.98
CA GLU A 209 5.31 -18.67 6.09
C GLU A 209 4.63 -18.82 4.72
N GLY A 210 4.17 -17.70 4.16
CA GLY A 210 3.52 -17.67 2.85
C GLY A 210 2.06 -18.09 2.82
N CYS A 211 1.40 -18.26 3.97
CA CYS A 211 -0.03 -18.61 4.09
C CYS A 211 -0.77 -17.55 4.94
N ILE A 212 -2.07 -17.37 4.71
CA ILE A 212 -2.92 -16.60 5.64
C ILE A 212 -3.20 -17.47 6.86
N ALA A 213 -2.58 -17.13 8.00
CA ALA A 213 -2.74 -17.84 9.25
C ALA A 213 -3.99 -17.39 10.03
N LEU A 214 -4.26 -16.08 10.03
CA LEU A 214 -5.40 -15.49 10.72
C LEU A 214 -6.05 -14.42 9.85
N SER A 215 -7.35 -14.24 10.01
CA SER A 215 -8.09 -13.13 9.41
C SER A 215 -9.27 -12.75 10.30
N GLY A 216 -9.64 -11.48 10.31
CA GLY A 216 -10.78 -11.00 11.10
C GLY A 216 -10.88 -9.49 11.15
N LYS A 217 -11.81 -8.98 11.94
CA LYS A 217 -11.92 -7.54 12.19
C LYS A 217 -10.70 -7.04 12.97
N GLY A 218 -10.23 -5.83 12.67
CA GLY A 218 -9.05 -5.27 13.31
C GLY A 218 -9.12 -5.31 14.85
N VAL A 219 -10.26 -4.94 15.42
CA VAL A 219 -10.49 -4.95 16.88
C VAL A 219 -10.46 -6.36 17.46
N GLU A 220 -10.99 -7.37 16.75
CA GLU A 220 -10.99 -8.76 17.18
C GLU A 220 -9.57 -9.34 17.16
N LEU A 221 -8.81 -9.06 16.09
CA LEU A 221 -7.42 -9.51 15.96
C LEU A 221 -6.51 -8.88 17.03
N LEU A 222 -6.71 -7.62 17.42
CA LEU A 222 -5.96 -7.00 18.52
C LEU A 222 -6.20 -7.71 19.87
N GLY A 223 -7.35 -8.36 20.04
CA GLY A 223 -7.70 -9.16 21.21
C GLY A 223 -7.19 -10.59 21.18
N ASP A 224 -6.77 -11.09 20.02
CA ASP A 224 -6.41 -12.49 19.80
C ASP A 224 -5.16 -12.92 20.58
N PRO A 225 -5.18 -14.06 21.32
CA PRO A 225 -4.03 -14.55 22.07
C PRO A 225 -2.80 -14.84 21.22
N HIS A 226 -2.98 -15.35 20.00
CA HIS A 226 -1.88 -15.64 19.08
C HIS A 226 -1.16 -14.36 18.67
N ILE A 227 -1.92 -13.32 18.30
CA ILE A 227 -1.38 -12.00 17.98
C ILE A 227 -0.63 -11.40 19.17
N LYS A 228 -1.21 -11.48 20.37
CA LYS A 228 -0.59 -10.96 21.61
C LYS A 228 0.74 -11.64 21.89
N THR A 229 0.77 -12.97 21.83
CA THR A 229 1.98 -13.73 22.17
C THR A 229 3.09 -13.56 21.12
N LEU A 230 2.78 -13.71 19.82
CA LEU A 230 3.81 -13.71 18.77
C LEU A 230 4.31 -12.32 18.37
N TYR A 231 3.43 -11.32 18.46
CA TYR A 231 3.73 -10.01 17.85
C TYR A 231 3.71 -8.85 18.84
N LEU A 232 3.00 -8.96 19.98
CA LEU A 232 2.94 -7.89 20.98
C LEU A 232 3.78 -8.21 22.22
N GLY A 233 4.32 -9.42 22.35
CA GLY A 233 5.16 -9.84 23.47
C GLY A 233 4.42 -9.86 24.82
N LEU A 234 3.11 -10.13 24.81
CA LEU A 234 2.21 -10.13 25.96
C LEU A 234 1.78 -11.53 26.35
#